data_823aa229c3e8a3e9aae0422ae511d955
#
_entry.id   823aa229c3e8a3e9aae0422ae511d955
#
_cell.length_a   1.000
_cell.length_b   1.000
_cell.length_c   1.000
_cell.angle_alpha   90.00
_cell.angle_beta   90.00
_cell.angle_gamma   90.00
#
_symmetry.space_group_name_H-M   'P 1'
#
loop_
_entity.id
_entity.type
_entity.pdbx_description
1 polymer ?
#
loop_
_entity_poly.entity_id
_entity_poly.type
_entity_poly.pdbx_seq_one_letter_code
_entity_poly.pdbx_strand_id
1 'polypeptide(L)'
;MLSIKDLHVSVEDKAILRGLSLDVRPGEVHAIMGPNGSGKSTLSATLAGREDYEVTSGTVEFKGKDLLALSPEDRAGEGIFMAFQYPVEIPGVSNQFFLQTALNAVRSYRGQETLDRFDFQDLMEEKIALLKMPEDLLTRSVNVGFSGGEKKRNDILQMAVLEPELCI
;
A
#
# COMPACT_ATOMS: atom_id res chain seq x y z
N MET A 1 2.98 -16.65 1.91
CA MET A 1 2.12 -15.47 1.72
C MET A 1 2.42 -14.78 0.41
N LEU A 2 3.64 -14.29 0.19
CA LEU A 2 4.13 -13.78 -1.11
C LEU A 2 5.22 -14.71 -1.63
N SER A 3 5.14 -15.11 -2.91
CA SER A 3 6.17 -15.90 -3.59
C SER A 3 6.50 -15.24 -4.94
N ILE A 4 7.76 -14.90 -5.13
CA ILE A 4 8.29 -14.30 -6.35
C ILE A 4 9.30 -15.28 -6.92
N LYS A 5 9.17 -15.64 -8.22
CA LYS A 5 10.07 -16.56 -8.88
C LYS A 5 10.57 -15.97 -10.19
N ASP A 6 11.88 -15.83 -10.28
CA ASP A 6 12.62 -15.40 -11.48
C ASP A 6 12.02 -14.14 -12.12
N LEU A 7 11.69 -13.13 -11.28
CA LEU A 7 11.02 -11.90 -11.72
C LEU A 7 11.98 -10.99 -12.49
N HIS A 8 11.61 -10.67 -13.73
CA HIS A 8 12.29 -9.70 -14.58
C HIS A 8 11.37 -8.52 -14.83
N VAL A 9 11.89 -7.30 -14.65
CA VAL A 9 11.12 -6.07 -14.85
C VAL A 9 11.95 -5.05 -15.61
N SER A 10 11.33 -4.41 -16.59
CA SER A 10 11.88 -3.31 -17.37
C SER A 10 11.15 -1.99 -17.07
N VAL A 11 11.88 -0.90 -17.25
CA VAL A 11 11.37 0.47 -17.25
C VAL A 11 11.98 1.18 -18.45
N GLU A 12 11.16 1.73 -19.34
CA GLU A 12 11.62 2.37 -20.58
C GLU A 12 12.66 1.51 -21.32
N ASP A 13 12.32 0.25 -21.61
CA ASP A 13 13.17 -0.75 -22.30
C ASP A 13 14.47 -1.14 -21.55
N LYS A 14 14.69 -0.61 -20.34
CA LYS A 14 15.85 -0.94 -19.53
C LYS A 14 15.52 -2.00 -18.50
N ALA A 15 16.16 -3.17 -18.60
CA ALA A 15 16.01 -4.25 -17.61
C ALA A 15 16.59 -3.82 -16.24
N ILE A 16 15.74 -3.74 -15.24
CA ILE A 16 16.08 -3.33 -13.86
C ILE A 16 16.14 -4.56 -12.94
N LEU A 17 15.05 -5.34 -12.87
CA LEU A 17 15.10 -6.62 -12.17
C LEU A 17 15.47 -7.73 -13.15
N ARG A 18 16.35 -8.62 -12.72
CA ARG A 18 16.96 -9.64 -13.57
C ARG A 18 16.97 -10.99 -12.88
N GLY A 19 15.77 -11.58 -12.72
CA GLY A 19 15.63 -12.90 -12.11
C GLY A 19 15.55 -12.86 -10.58
N LEU A 20 14.82 -11.88 -10.00
CA LEU A 20 14.61 -11.81 -8.57
C LEU A 20 13.70 -12.95 -8.10
N SER A 21 14.14 -13.68 -7.08
CA SER A 21 13.30 -14.65 -6.37
C SER A 21 13.28 -14.35 -4.89
N LEU A 22 12.09 -14.38 -4.28
CA LEU A 22 11.87 -14.06 -2.87
C LEU A 22 10.60 -14.72 -2.37
N ASP A 23 10.66 -15.38 -1.23
CA ASP A 23 9.50 -15.88 -0.51
C ASP A 23 9.35 -15.18 0.83
N VAL A 24 8.16 -14.64 1.12
CA VAL A 24 7.80 -14.00 2.39
C VAL A 24 6.65 -14.77 3.03
N ARG A 25 6.85 -15.25 4.24
CA ARG A 25 5.82 -15.95 5.01
C ARG A 25 5.02 -15.01 5.88
N PRO A 26 3.83 -15.40 6.35
CA PRO A 26 3.10 -14.60 7.33
C PRO A 26 3.95 -14.36 8.59
N GLY A 27 3.92 -13.10 9.08
CA GLY A 27 4.65 -12.69 10.28
C GLY A 27 6.15 -12.43 10.08
N GLU A 28 6.67 -12.57 8.86
CA GLU A 28 8.06 -12.24 8.57
C GLU A 28 8.23 -10.78 8.15
N VAL A 29 9.39 -10.21 8.51
CA VAL A 29 9.85 -8.89 8.06
C VAL A 29 11.10 -9.09 7.21
N HIS A 30 11.03 -8.68 5.94
CA HIS A 30 12.13 -8.76 4.99
C HIS A 30 12.66 -7.36 4.67
N ALA A 31 13.91 -7.10 5.00
CA ALA A 31 14.59 -5.86 4.63
C ALA A 31 15.28 -6.00 3.26
N ILE A 32 14.77 -5.29 2.26
CA ILE A 32 15.37 -5.25 0.92
C ILE A 32 16.44 -4.16 0.89
N MET A 33 17.71 -4.57 0.81
CA MET A 33 18.87 -3.68 0.86
C MET A 33 19.66 -3.71 -0.44
N GLY A 34 20.33 -2.62 -0.74
CA GLY A 34 21.21 -2.49 -1.91
C GLY A 34 21.51 -1.03 -2.25
N PRO A 35 22.48 -0.77 -3.14
CA PRO A 35 22.83 0.58 -3.57
C PRO A 35 21.69 1.26 -4.34
N ASN A 36 21.84 2.56 -4.59
CA ASN A 36 20.91 3.29 -5.45
C ASN A 36 20.93 2.70 -6.86
N GLY A 37 19.75 2.55 -7.47
CA GLY A 37 19.58 1.94 -8.79
C GLY A 37 19.56 0.40 -8.80
N SER A 38 19.63 -0.28 -7.64
CA SER A 38 19.59 -1.76 -7.58
C SER A 38 18.18 -2.37 -7.78
N GLY A 39 17.14 -1.55 -7.99
CA GLY A 39 15.79 -2.05 -8.26
C GLY A 39 14.87 -2.17 -7.05
N LYS A 40 15.26 -1.69 -5.85
CA LYS A 40 14.40 -1.74 -4.64
C LYS A 40 13.03 -1.11 -4.85
N SER A 41 13.00 0.13 -5.34
CA SER A 41 11.75 0.85 -5.62
C SER A 41 10.99 0.24 -6.82
N THR A 42 11.71 -0.35 -7.77
CA THR A 42 11.11 -1.08 -8.89
C THR A 42 10.33 -2.29 -8.39
N LEU A 43 10.89 -3.06 -7.47
CA LEU A 43 10.20 -4.19 -6.86
C LEU A 43 8.91 -3.74 -6.17
N SER A 44 8.99 -2.72 -5.30
CA SER A 44 7.82 -2.18 -4.59
C SER A 44 6.73 -1.70 -5.55
N ALA A 45 7.12 -0.93 -6.58
CA ALA A 45 6.21 -0.41 -7.59
C ALA A 45 5.55 -1.51 -8.42
N THR A 46 6.31 -2.55 -8.81
CA THR A 46 5.80 -3.72 -9.53
C THR A 46 4.77 -4.48 -8.68
N LEU A 47 5.05 -4.70 -7.40
CA LEU A 47 4.12 -5.38 -6.48
C LEU A 47 2.85 -4.55 -6.24
N ALA A 48 2.96 -3.23 -6.24
CA ALA A 48 1.80 -2.33 -6.14
C ALA A 48 1.00 -2.20 -7.44
N GLY A 49 1.51 -2.71 -8.58
CA GLY A 49 0.81 -2.70 -9.86
C GLY A 49 0.95 -1.40 -10.66
N ARG A 50 2.04 -0.65 -10.47
CA ARG A 50 2.26 0.56 -11.26
C ARG A 50 2.55 0.22 -12.73
N GLU A 51 1.84 0.87 -13.63
CA GLU A 51 1.87 0.61 -15.09
C GLU A 51 3.21 0.94 -15.75
N ASP A 52 4.00 1.85 -15.16
CA ASP A 52 5.32 2.24 -15.69
C ASP A 52 6.37 1.11 -15.61
N TYR A 53 6.02 -0.03 -14.99
CA TYR A 53 6.92 -1.16 -14.72
C TYR A 53 6.46 -2.41 -15.48
N GLU A 54 7.10 -2.72 -16.57
CA GLU A 54 6.78 -3.87 -17.41
C GLU A 54 7.42 -5.15 -16.88
N VAL A 55 6.59 -6.13 -16.50
CA VAL A 55 7.06 -7.47 -16.17
C VAL A 55 7.31 -8.25 -17.44
N THR A 56 8.57 -8.59 -17.71
CA THR A 56 8.97 -9.28 -18.93
C THR A 56 9.03 -10.80 -18.78
N SER A 57 9.27 -11.30 -17.57
CA SER A 57 9.16 -12.73 -17.22
C SER A 57 9.14 -12.95 -15.71
N GLY A 58 8.85 -14.19 -15.30
CA GLY A 58 8.72 -14.59 -13.92
C GLY A 58 7.28 -14.62 -13.42
N THR A 59 7.10 -14.98 -12.16
CA THR A 59 5.78 -15.07 -11.53
C THR A 59 5.78 -14.41 -10.17
N VAL A 60 4.65 -13.84 -9.79
CA VAL A 60 4.40 -13.29 -8.45
C VAL A 60 3.07 -13.83 -7.96
N GLU A 61 3.11 -14.65 -6.92
CA GLU A 61 1.92 -15.17 -6.26
C GLU A 61 1.72 -14.52 -4.89
N PHE A 62 0.51 -14.06 -4.62
CA PHE A 62 0.10 -13.57 -3.30
C PHE A 62 -1.13 -14.36 -2.82
N LYS A 63 -0.97 -15.08 -1.70
CA LYS A 63 -2.04 -15.94 -1.13
C LYS A 63 -2.57 -16.98 -2.14
N GLY A 64 -1.71 -17.48 -3.03
CA GLY A 64 -2.07 -18.45 -4.06
C GLY A 64 -2.74 -17.87 -5.30
N LYS A 65 -2.86 -16.56 -5.41
CA LYS A 65 -3.37 -15.85 -6.58
C LYS A 65 -2.21 -15.25 -7.39
N ASP A 66 -2.35 -15.26 -8.69
CA ASP A 66 -1.42 -14.53 -9.58
C ASP A 66 -1.59 -13.02 -9.38
N LEU A 67 -0.59 -12.41 -8.72
CA LEU A 67 -0.62 -10.97 -8.43
C LEU A 67 -0.48 -10.11 -9.70
N LEU A 68 0.22 -10.60 -10.71
CA LEU A 68 0.45 -9.85 -11.92
C LEU A 68 -0.81 -9.67 -12.77
N ALA A 69 -1.78 -10.56 -12.63
CA ALA A 69 -3.07 -10.47 -13.29
C ALA A 69 -4.05 -9.49 -12.64
N LEU A 70 -3.74 -8.99 -11.43
CA LEU A 70 -4.62 -8.11 -10.67
C LEU A 70 -4.33 -6.63 -10.96
N SER A 71 -5.40 -5.82 -11.06
CA SER A 71 -5.29 -4.37 -11.09
C SER A 71 -4.73 -3.81 -9.76
N PRO A 72 -4.19 -2.58 -9.72
CA PRO A 72 -3.75 -1.96 -8.47
C PRO A 72 -4.82 -1.93 -7.38
N GLU A 73 -6.09 -1.67 -7.78
CA GLU A 73 -7.24 -1.63 -6.87
C GLU A 73 -7.54 -3.02 -6.29
N ASP A 74 -7.48 -4.06 -7.12
CA ASP A 74 -7.68 -5.43 -6.68
C ASP A 74 -6.56 -5.88 -5.73
N ARG A 75 -5.31 -5.48 -6.00
CA ARG A 75 -4.18 -5.74 -5.08
C ARG A 75 -4.39 -5.09 -3.72
N ALA A 76 -4.89 -3.85 -3.69
CA ALA A 76 -5.25 -3.19 -2.44
C ALA A 76 -6.39 -3.94 -1.73
N GLY A 77 -7.41 -4.40 -2.46
CA GLY A 77 -8.49 -5.24 -1.96
C GLY A 77 -8.01 -6.55 -1.35
N GLU A 78 -7.02 -7.20 -1.99
CA GLU A 78 -6.37 -8.42 -1.47
C GLU A 78 -5.52 -8.16 -0.21
N GLY A 79 -5.21 -6.90 0.11
CA GLY A 79 -4.52 -6.50 1.32
C GLY A 79 -3.05 -6.11 1.11
N ILE A 80 -2.67 -5.68 -0.08
CA ILE A 80 -1.35 -5.09 -0.32
C ILE A 80 -1.42 -3.59 -0.06
N PHE A 81 -0.51 -3.10 0.76
CA PHE A 81 -0.33 -1.68 1.07
C PHE A 81 1.11 -1.25 0.78
N MET A 82 1.28 -0.16 0.05
CA MET A 82 2.58 0.44 -0.20
C MET A 82 2.68 1.83 0.42
N ALA A 83 3.61 2.02 1.36
CA ALA A 83 3.95 3.33 1.89
C ALA A 83 4.91 4.05 0.94
N PHE A 84 4.48 5.19 0.39
CA PHE A 84 5.28 5.94 -0.56
C PHE A 84 6.46 6.65 0.12
N GLN A 85 7.61 6.69 -0.56
CA GLN A 85 8.74 7.51 -0.11
C GLN A 85 8.35 9.00 -0.04
N TYR A 86 7.57 9.46 -1.01
CA TYR A 86 6.96 10.79 -1.07
C TYR A 86 5.44 10.63 -1.18
N PRO A 87 4.70 10.68 -0.05
CA PRO A 87 3.26 10.55 -0.06
C PRO A 87 2.58 11.63 -0.91
N VAL A 88 1.64 11.20 -1.75
CA VAL A 88 0.90 12.07 -2.67
C VAL A 88 -0.01 13.01 -1.87
N GLU A 89 -0.08 14.26 -2.30
CA GLU A 89 -1.03 15.24 -1.79
C GLU A 89 -2.32 15.21 -2.59
N ILE A 90 -3.47 15.22 -1.90
CA ILE A 90 -4.79 15.24 -2.55
C ILE A 90 -5.56 16.47 -2.07
N PRO A 91 -5.39 17.62 -2.74
CA PRO A 91 -6.06 18.86 -2.36
C PRO A 91 -7.59 18.72 -2.41
N GLY A 92 -8.27 19.26 -1.40
CA GLY A 92 -9.73 19.27 -1.33
C GLY A 92 -10.39 17.97 -0.84
N VAL A 93 -9.61 16.92 -0.62
CA VAL A 93 -10.08 15.65 -0.05
C VAL A 93 -9.58 15.52 1.37
N SER A 94 -10.45 15.55 2.37
CA SER A 94 -10.03 15.35 3.77
C SER A 94 -9.54 13.92 4.02
N ASN A 95 -8.60 13.76 4.96
CA ASN A 95 -8.13 12.44 5.38
C ASN A 95 -9.27 11.52 5.82
N GLN A 96 -10.23 12.04 6.58
CA GLN A 96 -11.37 11.28 7.03
C GLN A 96 -12.20 10.73 5.86
N PHE A 97 -12.52 11.57 4.89
CA PHE A 97 -13.29 11.13 3.71
C PHE A 97 -12.51 10.12 2.86
N PHE A 98 -11.23 10.38 2.66
CA PHE A 98 -10.34 9.46 1.92
C PHE A 98 -10.29 8.08 2.59
N LEU A 99 -10.04 8.04 3.90
CA LEU A 99 -9.90 6.79 4.65
C LEU A 99 -11.22 6.00 4.70
N GLN A 100 -12.37 6.67 4.90
CA GLN A 100 -13.67 6.01 4.87
C GLN A 100 -13.96 5.40 3.50
N THR A 101 -13.69 6.15 2.44
CA THR A 101 -13.90 5.69 1.06
C THR A 101 -12.98 4.50 0.75
N ALA A 102 -11.69 4.59 1.08
CA ALA A 102 -10.72 3.53 0.84
C ALA A 102 -11.06 2.26 1.64
N LEU A 103 -11.37 2.40 2.93
CA LEU A 103 -11.76 1.26 3.76
C LEU A 103 -13.02 0.57 3.24
N ASN A 104 -14.04 1.34 2.88
CA ASN A 104 -15.29 0.79 2.36
C ASN A 104 -15.10 0.12 0.99
N ALA A 105 -14.19 0.62 0.14
CA ALA A 105 -13.82 -0.05 -1.10
C ALA A 105 -13.16 -1.42 -0.83
N VAL A 106 -12.21 -1.49 0.11
CA VAL A 106 -11.56 -2.74 0.51
C VAL A 106 -12.56 -3.73 1.13
N ARG A 107 -13.45 -3.25 2.01
CA ARG A 107 -14.51 -4.08 2.62
C ARG A 107 -15.46 -4.65 1.57
N SER A 108 -15.92 -3.82 0.63
CA SER A 108 -16.78 -4.25 -0.48
C SER A 108 -16.09 -5.29 -1.37
N TYR A 109 -14.81 -5.10 -1.69
CA TYR A 109 -14.02 -6.09 -2.44
C TYR A 109 -13.98 -7.45 -1.74
N ARG A 110 -13.87 -7.43 -0.41
CA ARG A 110 -13.84 -8.64 0.43
C ARG A 110 -15.23 -9.21 0.76
N GLY A 111 -16.32 -8.65 0.22
CA GLY A 111 -17.69 -9.08 0.50
C GLY A 111 -18.16 -8.76 1.93
N GLN A 112 -17.54 -7.79 2.58
CA GLN A 112 -17.90 -7.31 3.91
C GLN A 112 -18.86 -6.11 3.81
N GLU A 113 -19.70 -5.90 4.83
CA GLU A 113 -20.54 -4.71 4.93
C GLU A 113 -19.70 -3.45 5.06
N THR A 114 -20.08 -2.40 4.36
CA THR A 114 -19.46 -1.08 4.48
C THR A 114 -19.80 -0.44 5.83
N LEU A 115 -18.87 0.33 6.38
CA LEU A 115 -19.13 1.10 7.59
C LEU A 115 -19.90 2.37 7.25
N ASP A 116 -20.93 2.65 8.03
CA ASP A 116 -21.58 3.94 7.99
C ASP A 116 -20.71 5.04 8.62
N ARG A 117 -21.22 6.26 8.69
CA ARG A 117 -20.45 7.40 9.22
C ARG A 117 -20.15 7.26 10.69
N PHE A 118 -21.06 6.67 11.47
CA PHE A 118 -20.90 6.57 12.92
C PHE A 118 -19.92 5.45 13.27
N ASP A 119 -20.09 4.27 12.71
CA ASP A 119 -19.18 3.13 12.88
C ASP A 119 -17.76 3.50 12.45
N PHE A 120 -17.61 4.25 11.34
CA PHE A 120 -16.31 4.72 10.91
C PHE A 120 -15.70 5.75 11.86
N GLN A 121 -16.51 6.64 12.44
CA GLN A 121 -16.02 7.60 13.42
C GLN A 121 -15.48 6.91 14.68
N ASP A 122 -16.21 5.93 15.20
CA ASP A 122 -15.78 5.14 16.37
C ASP A 122 -14.46 4.42 16.09
N LEU A 123 -14.32 3.81 14.92
CA LEU A 123 -13.05 3.21 14.47
C LEU A 123 -11.92 4.23 14.44
N MET A 124 -12.17 5.43 13.89
CA MET A 124 -11.14 6.46 13.80
C MET A 124 -10.69 6.98 15.17
N GLU A 125 -11.62 7.16 16.12
CA GLU A 125 -11.30 7.54 17.50
C GLU A 125 -10.38 6.48 18.15
N GLU A 126 -10.67 5.19 17.96
CA GLU A 126 -9.80 4.10 18.44
C GLU A 126 -8.40 4.18 17.84
N LYS A 127 -8.29 4.29 16.50
CA LYS A 127 -7.00 4.29 15.80
C LYS A 127 -6.15 5.54 16.13
N ILE A 128 -6.79 6.70 16.26
CA ILE A 128 -6.13 7.95 16.68
C ILE A 128 -5.60 7.84 18.10
N ALA A 129 -6.40 7.34 19.03
CA ALA A 129 -5.98 7.13 20.41
C ALA A 129 -4.80 6.14 20.49
N LEU A 130 -4.87 5.02 19.76
CA LEU A 130 -3.80 4.02 19.67
C LEU A 130 -2.47 4.62 19.17
N LEU A 131 -2.53 5.44 18.13
CA LEU A 131 -1.36 6.04 17.48
C LEU A 131 -0.93 7.36 18.10
N LYS A 132 -1.68 7.88 19.09
CA LYS A 132 -1.46 9.18 19.73
C LYS A 132 -1.33 10.31 18.71
N MET A 133 -2.24 10.34 17.73
CA MET A 133 -2.23 11.31 16.66
C MET A 133 -3.10 12.54 16.98
N PRO A 134 -2.73 13.73 16.45
CA PRO A 134 -3.60 14.90 16.53
C PRO A 134 -4.87 14.70 15.68
N GLU A 135 -6.04 15.01 16.25
CA GLU A 135 -7.33 14.86 15.57
C GLU A 135 -7.49 15.80 14.36
N ASP A 136 -6.82 16.96 14.39
CA ASP A 136 -6.87 17.94 13.30
C ASP A 136 -6.35 17.39 11.97
N LEU A 137 -5.51 16.35 11.99
CA LEU A 137 -5.06 15.67 10.77
C LEU A 137 -6.20 15.05 9.96
N LEU A 138 -7.32 14.69 10.60
CA LEU A 138 -8.47 14.07 9.91
C LEU A 138 -9.23 15.05 9.02
N THR A 139 -9.32 16.30 9.45
CA THR A 139 -10.08 17.34 8.73
C THR A 139 -9.29 18.00 7.62
N ARG A 140 -7.95 17.90 7.69
CA ARG A 140 -7.06 18.46 6.67
C ARG A 140 -7.06 17.61 5.39
N SER A 141 -6.80 18.24 4.26
CA SER A 141 -6.61 17.53 2.99
C SER A 141 -5.44 16.57 3.06
N VAL A 142 -5.58 15.39 2.44
CA VAL A 142 -4.58 14.31 2.47
C VAL A 142 -3.19 14.86 2.12
N ASN A 143 -2.29 14.81 3.10
CA ASN A 143 -0.88 15.19 3.00
C ASN A 143 -0.59 16.65 2.62
N VAL A 144 -1.59 17.49 2.35
CA VAL A 144 -1.40 18.89 1.93
C VAL A 144 -0.89 19.74 3.10
N GLY A 145 0.30 20.31 2.93
CA GLY A 145 0.95 21.11 3.95
C GLY A 145 1.38 20.33 5.20
N PHE A 146 1.41 18.99 5.12
CA PHE A 146 1.95 18.17 6.20
C PHE A 146 3.47 18.24 6.21
N SER A 147 4.05 18.32 7.40
CA SER A 147 5.48 18.09 7.60
C SER A 147 5.84 16.65 7.23
N GLY A 148 7.13 16.38 6.99
CA GLY A 148 7.59 15.02 6.71
C GLY A 148 7.20 14.01 7.79
N GLY A 149 7.21 14.43 9.06
CA GLY A 149 6.78 13.59 10.19
C GLY A 149 5.28 13.32 10.18
N GLU A 150 4.45 14.33 9.88
CA GLU A 150 2.99 14.16 9.74
C GLU A 150 2.64 13.24 8.57
N LYS A 151 3.33 13.37 7.41
CA LYS A 151 3.12 12.47 6.26
C LYS A 151 3.39 11.02 6.64
N LYS A 152 4.48 10.74 7.36
CA LYS A 152 4.79 9.37 7.82
C LYS A 152 3.80 8.83 8.85
N ARG A 153 3.33 9.68 9.76
CA ARG A 153 2.25 9.29 10.68
C ARG A 153 0.95 9.01 9.95
N ASN A 154 0.66 9.79 8.89
CA ASN A 154 -0.52 9.55 8.05
C ASN A 154 -0.45 8.21 7.30
N ASP A 155 0.73 7.81 6.79
CA ASP A 155 0.94 6.47 6.22
C ASP A 155 0.65 5.37 7.27
N ILE A 156 1.12 5.55 8.51
CA ILE A 156 0.84 4.61 9.61
C ILE A 156 -0.66 4.56 9.94
N LEU A 157 -1.35 5.71 9.94
CA LEU A 157 -2.79 5.76 10.15
C LEU A 157 -3.54 5.01 9.05
N GLN A 158 -3.18 5.24 7.79
CA GLN A 158 -3.76 4.52 6.65
C GLN A 158 -3.58 3.00 6.81
N MET A 159 -2.37 2.57 7.16
CA MET A 159 -2.07 1.16 7.41
C MET A 159 -2.91 0.59 8.57
N ALA A 160 -3.05 1.33 9.67
CA ALA A 160 -3.83 0.89 10.83
C ALA A 160 -5.33 0.81 10.56
N VAL A 161 -5.86 1.65 9.66
CA VAL A 161 -7.29 1.68 9.28
C VAL A 161 -7.60 0.60 8.23
N LEU A 162 -6.73 0.45 7.23
CA LEU A 162 -6.95 -0.49 6.13
C LEU A 162 -6.61 -1.94 6.47
N GLU A 163 -5.87 -2.17 7.54
CA GLU A 163 -5.45 -3.49 8.04
C GLU A 163 -4.94 -4.41 6.92
N PRO A 164 -3.88 -4.00 6.22
CA PRO A 164 -3.32 -4.78 5.13
C PRO A 164 -2.65 -6.06 5.64
N GLU A 165 -2.53 -7.05 4.74
CA GLU A 165 -1.83 -8.30 5.03
C GLU A 165 -0.35 -8.25 4.63
N LEU A 166 -0.01 -7.45 3.61
CA LEU A 166 1.36 -7.18 3.19
C LEU A 166 1.60 -5.67 3.12
N CYS A 167 2.58 -5.19 3.89
CA CYS A 167 3.03 -3.79 3.85
C CYS A 167 4.41 -3.72 3.17
N ILE A 168 4.56 -2.76 2.24
CA ILE A 168 5.78 -2.51 1.48
C ILE A 168 6.24 -1.08 1.73
#